data_9e8e8d9dfedcf871db2fbddb7e583a91
#
_entry.id   9e8e8d9dfedcf871db2fbddb7e583a91
#
_cell.length_a   1.000
_cell.length_b   1.000
_cell.length_c   1.000
_cell.angle_alpha   90.00
_cell.angle_beta   90.00
_cell.angle_gamma   90.00
#
_symmetry.space_group_name_H-M   'P 1'
#
loop_
_entity.id
_entity.type
_entity.pdbx_description
1 polymer ?
#
loop_
_entity_poly.entity_id
_entity_poly.type
_entity_poly.pdbx_seq_one_letter_code
_entity_poly.pdbx_strand_id
1 'polypeptide(L)'
;ASGMDRRRFLKAGTLGALVSGAARASDAGAADRGNRVQRYRRLGRTGFEVSDISFGSSRLRRGEEHLVHMALDRGINYFDGADSYTGGASETVLGNALKGRRDQVYLVSKTKSWAGTRRSELDAALNASLRRLRTDYVDVYLNHAVNDVERLANPEWGEFVERAKAAGKIRATGMSGHAGHLVACLDHAIDHDLADVVLVAYNFGQDPAFYEQFTRGFDYVAKQPDLPRVLEKARQNDVGVVTMKTLMGA
;
A
#
# COMPACT_ATOMS: atom_id res chain seq x y z
N ALA A 1 -54.93 -19.82 -5.30
CA ALA A 1 -54.99 -21.01 -6.13
C ALA A 1 -55.10 -20.61 -7.59
N SER A 2 -54.07 -20.64 -8.38
CA SER A 2 -54.11 -20.81 -9.83
C SER A 2 -52.65 -20.82 -10.33
N GLY A 3 -52.17 -22.01 -10.60
CA GLY A 3 -50.86 -22.25 -11.18
C GLY A 3 -50.81 -21.82 -12.63
N MET A 4 -49.69 -21.18 -13.00
CA MET A 4 -49.41 -20.81 -14.38
C MET A 4 -48.53 -21.88 -15.02
N ASP A 5 -49.13 -22.53 -16.02
CA ASP A 5 -48.62 -23.68 -16.76
C ASP A 5 -47.40 -23.32 -17.63
N ARG A 6 -46.29 -24.03 -17.41
CA ARG A 6 -45.01 -23.88 -18.11
C ARG A 6 -44.97 -24.37 -19.57
N ARG A 7 -46.11 -24.78 -20.15
CA ARG A 7 -46.17 -25.41 -21.49
C ARG A 7 -46.63 -24.49 -22.62
N ARG A 8 -46.84 -23.19 -22.39
CA ARG A 8 -47.33 -22.25 -23.43
C ARG A 8 -46.28 -21.34 -24.06
N PHE A 9 -44.99 -21.57 -23.81
CA PHE A 9 -43.94 -20.69 -24.38
C PHE A 9 -43.20 -21.27 -25.60
N LEU A 10 -43.66 -22.36 -26.16
CA LEU A 10 -43.03 -23.01 -27.32
C LEU A 10 -44.00 -23.20 -28.47
N LYS A 11 -44.59 -22.14 -29.03
CA LYS A 11 -45.20 -22.16 -30.38
C LYS A 11 -45.45 -20.72 -30.86
N ALA A 12 -44.51 -20.16 -31.60
CA ALA A 12 -44.59 -19.17 -32.68
C ALA A 12 -43.16 -18.69 -32.91
N GLY A 13 -42.49 -18.88 -33.98
CA GLY A 13 -42.80 -18.98 -35.35
C GLY A 13 -41.59 -18.45 -36.07
N THR A 14 -40.97 -19.29 -36.89
CA THR A 14 -39.94 -18.96 -37.87
C THR A 14 -40.22 -17.67 -38.61
N LEU A 15 -39.22 -16.74 -38.69
CA LEU A 15 -38.78 -16.04 -39.90
C LEU A 15 -37.64 -15.04 -39.56
N GLY A 16 -36.57 -15.07 -40.36
CA GLY A 16 -35.71 -13.92 -40.61
C GLY A 16 -34.24 -14.11 -40.24
N ALA A 17 -33.48 -14.71 -41.13
CA ALA A 17 -32.02 -14.65 -41.15
C ALA A 17 -31.52 -13.22 -41.37
N LEU A 18 -30.24 -13.01 -41.02
CA LEU A 18 -29.37 -11.83 -41.21
C LEU A 18 -29.36 -10.85 -40.02
N VAL A 19 -28.46 -11.08 -39.08
CA VAL A 19 -27.40 -10.16 -38.66
C VAL A 19 -26.30 -10.95 -37.95
N SER A 20 -25.38 -11.48 -38.71
CA SER A 20 -24.09 -11.94 -38.18
C SER A 20 -23.18 -10.70 -38.15
N GLY A 21 -22.70 -10.28 -36.99
CA GLY A 21 -21.59 -9.35 -37.04
C GLY A 21 -21.52 -8.25 -35.96
N ALA A 22 -22.10 -8.44 -34.75
CA ALA A 22 -21.94 -7.41 -33.74
C ALA A 22 -21.90 -7.91 -32.27
N ALA A 23 -21.45 -9.13 -32.01
CA ALA A 23 -21.49 -9.69 -30.67
C ALA A 23 -20.13 -10.20 -30.14
N ARG A 24 -19.00 -9.60 -30.56
CA ARG A 24 -17.67 -9.96 -30.04
C ARG A 24 -16.84 -8.80 -29.47
N ALA A 25 -17.34 -7.58 -29.48
CA ALA A 25 -16.62 -6.43 -28.93
C ALA A 25 -16.97 -6.10 -27.46
N SER A 26 -18.03 -6.70 -26.86
CA SER A 26 -18.51 -6.34 -25.52
C SER A 26 -17.90 -7.17 -24.38
N ASP A 27 -17.44 -8.39 -24.66
CA ASP A 27 -16.89 -9.25 -23.58
C ASP A 27 -15.42 -8.96 -23.25
N ALA A 28 -14.60 -8.55 -24.22
CA ALA A 28 -13.22 -8.14 -23.97
C ALA A 28 -13.13 -6.87 -23.13
N GLY A 29 -14.05 -5.91 -23.33
CA GLY A 29 -14.12 -4.67 -22.56
C GLY A 29 -14.68 -4.83 -21.14
N ALA A 30 -15.47 -5.87 -20.88
CA ALA A 30 -15.98 -6.18 -19.54
C ALA A 30 -14.94 -6.96 -18.70
N ALA A 31 -14.22 -7.90 -19.33
CA ALA A 31 -13.13 -8.64 -18.67
C ALA A 31 -11.94 -7.74 -18.32
N ASP A 32 -11.62 -6.74 -19.16
CA ASP A 32 -10.53 -5.79 -18.90
C ASP A 32 -10.86 -4.81 -17.76
N ARG A 33 -12.14 -4.45 -17.58
CA ARG A 33 -12.58 -3.61 -16.45
C ARG A 33 -12.43 -4.29 -15.09
N GLY A 34 -12.54 -5.60 -15.00
CA GLY A 34 -12.34 -6.38 -13.77
C GLY A 34 -10.90 -6.45 -13.29
N ASN A 35 -9.91 -6.19 -14.17
CA ASN A 35 -8.48 -6.29 -13.88
C ASN A 35 -7.79 -4.93 -13.67
N ARG A 36 -8.54 -3.86 -13.51
CA ARG A 36 -8.02 -2.50 -13.29
C ARG A 36 -8.42 -1.96 -11.93
N VAL A 37 -7.63 -1.02 -11.42
CA VAL A 37 -7.99 -0.22 -10.25
C VAL A 37 -9.36 0.44 -10.50
N GLN A 38 -10.26 0.27 -9.53
CA GLN A 38 -11.63 0.78 -9.62
C GLN A 38 -11.81 2.10 -8.87
N ARG A 39 -10.95 2.38 -7.90
CA ARG A 39 -11.09 3.53 -7.02
C ARG A 39 -9.73 4.10 -6.65
N TYR A 40 -9.71 5.44 -6.52
CA TYR A 40 -8.62 6.17 -5.92
C TYR A 40 -9.14 6.84 -4.64
N ARG A 41 -8.27 7.00 -3.66
CA ARG A 41 -8.60 7.55 -2.35
C ARG A 41 -7.56 8.56 -1.93
N ARG A 42 -8.02 9.64 -1.32
CA ARG A 42 -7.13 10.60 -0.68
C ARG A 42 -6.42 9.94 0.50
N LEU A 43 -5.10 10.04 0.52
CA LEU A 43 -4.25 9.47 1.57
C LEU A 43 -4.01 10.51 2.67
N GLY A 44 -4.98 10.65 3.56
CA GLY A 44 -4.91 11.58 4.68
C GLY A 44 -4.51 13.00 4.25
N ARG A 45 -3.81 13.70 5.16
CA ARG A 45 -3.33 15.09 4.96
C ARG A 45 -2.34 15.27 3.82
N THR A 46 -1.77 14.20 3.28
CA THR A 46 -0.84 14.29 2.15
C THR A 46 -1.50 14.84 0.89
N GLY A 47 -2.82 14.68 0.76
CA GLY A 47 -3.57 15.04 -0.44
C GLY A 47 -3.31 14.13 -1.65
N PHE A 48 -2.54 13.05 -1.50
CA PHE A 48 -2.26 12.12 -2.60
C PHE A 48 -3.51 11.29 -2.92
N GLU A 49 -3.89 11.25 -4.19
CA GLU A 49 -4.97 10.40 -4.70
C GLU A 49 -4.41 9.04 -5.10
N VAL A 50 -4.40 8.10 -4.16
CA VAL A 50 -3.78 6.78 -4.33
C VAL A 50 -4.80 5.71 -4.71
N SER A 51 -4.37 4.74 -5.51
CA SER A 51 -5.18 3.54 -5.81
C SER A 51 -5.50 2.77 -4.52
N ASP A 52 -6.70 2.24 -4.42
CA ASP A 52 -7.15 1.44 -3.27
C ASP A 52 -6.46 0.06 -3.17
N ILE A 53 -5.66 -0.27 -4.17
CA ILE A 53 -4.71 -1.39 -4.18
C ILE A 53 -3.32 -0.83 -4.44
N SER A 54 -2.33 -1.20 -3.63
CA SER A 54 -0.93 -0.79 -3.77
C SER A 54 -0.05 -1.95 -4.26
N PHE A 55 1.10 -1.60 -4.87
CA PHE A 55 2.12 -2.57 -5.24
C PHE A 55 3.17 -2.70 -4.13
N GLY A 56 3.20 -3.85 -3.44
CA GLY A 56 4.23 -4.17 -2.45
C GLY A 56 5.43 -4.86 -3.11
N SER A 57 6.62 -4.33 -2.90
CA SER A 57 7.83 -4.81 -3.57
C SER A 57 8.79 -5.61 -2.68
N SER A 58 8.33 -6.11 -1.53
CA SER A 58 9.21 -6.73 -0.52
C SER A 58 9.99 -7.96 -1.03
N ARG A 59 9.49 -8.62 -2.07
CA ARG A 59 10.12 -9.78 -2.70
C ARG A 59 10.53 -9.54 -4.15
N LEU A 60 10.42 -8.32 -4.66
CA LEU A 60 10.74 -7.97 -6.04
C LEU A 60 12.25 -8.16 -6.30
N ARG A 61 12.59 -8.91 -7.36
CA ARG A 61 13.95 -9.30 -7.70
C ARG A 61 14.38 -8.69 -9.03
N ARG A 62 15.68 -8.67 -9.27
CA ARG A 62 16.24 -8.20 -10.54
C ARG A 62 15.63 -8.95 -11.72
N GLY A 63 15.27 -8.21 -12.78
CA GLY A 63 14.63 -8.77 -13.98
C GLY A 63 13.10 -8.87 -13.90
N GLU A 64 12.49 -8.45 -12.80
CA GLU A 64 11.05 -8.48 -12.59
C GLU A 64 10.36 -7.11 -12.85
N GLU A 65 11.01 -6.22 -13.61
CA GLU A 65 10.47 -4.91 -13.99
C GLU A 65 9.10 -5.02 -14.67
N HIS A 66 8.84 -6.12 -15.36
CA HIS A 66 7.55 -6.39 -16.02
C HIS A 66 6.36 -6.44 -15.03
N LEU A 67 6.59 -6.85 -13.77
CA LEU A 67 5.54 -6.85 -12.74
C LEU A 67 5.14 -5.43 -12.36
N VAL A 68 6.11 -4.52 -12.29
CA VAL A 68 5.87 -3.09 -12.03
C VAL A 68 5.09 -2.46 -13.20
N HIS A 69 5.49 -2.76 -14.44
CA HIS A 69 4.78 -2.29 -15.62
C HIS A 69 3.34 -2.81 -15.66
N MET A 70 3.14 -4.09 -15.36
CA MET A 70 1.81 -4.69 -15.28
C MET A 70 0.92 -4.00 -14.22
N ALA A 71 1.48 -3.63 -13.08
CA ALA A 71 0.77 -2.90 -12.03
C ALA A 71 0.36 -1.49 -12.51
N LEU A 72 1.30 -0.75 -13.11
CA LEU A 72 1.04 0.56 -13.72
C LEU A 72 -0.08 0.50 -14.77
N ASP A 73 -0.01 -0.47 -15.68
CA ASP A 73 -0.99 -0.61 -16.76
C ASP A 73 -2.40 -0.95 -16.26
N ARG A 74 -2.49 -1.49 -15.04
CA ARG A 74 -3.76 -1.72 -14.32
C ARG A 74 -4.24 -0.52 -13.50
N GLY A 75 -3.48 0.58 -13.48
CA GLY A 75 -3.83 1.81 -12.78
C GLY A 75 -3.35 1.89 -11.33
N ILE A 76 -2.51 0.95 -10.87
CA ILE A 76 -1.87 1.08 -9.56
C ILE A 76 -0.87 2.23 -9.62
N ASN A 77 -1.02 3.19 -8.70
CA ASN A 77 -0.17 4.37 -8.64
C ASN A 77 0.56 4.55 -7.29
N TYR A 78 0.43 3.59 -6.35
CA TYR A 78 1.14 3.60 -5.07
C TYR A 78 2.07 2.39 -4.98
N PHE A 79 3.39 2.65 -4.98
CA PHE A 79 4.44 1.65 -5.02
C PHE A 79 5.26 1.69 -3.74
N ASP A 80 5.23 0.59 -3.00
CA ASP A 80 5.86 0.46 -1.69
C ASP A 80 7.19 -0.30 -1.78
N GLY A 81 8.28 0.40 -1.46
CA GLY A 81 9.64 -0.11 -1.38
C GLY A 81 10.25 0.04 0.01
N ALA A 82 11.46 -0.45 0.19
CA ALA A 82 12.32 -0.21 1.34
C ALA A 82 13.79 -0.50 0.99
N ASP A 83 14.70 0.14 1.70
CA ASP A 83 16.15 -0.02 1.52
C ASP A 83 16.64 -1.47 1.72
N SER A 84 15.99 -2.19 2.63
CA SER A 84 16.33 -3.56 3.01
C SER A 84 15.70 -4.63 2.12
N TYR A 85 14.71 -4.28 1.28
CA TYR A 85 14.00 -5.27 0.47
C TYR A 85 14.93 -5.90 -0.57
N THR A 86 15.05 -7.22 -0.51
CA THR A 86 15.95 -8.01 -1.38
C THR A 86 17.39 -7.44 -1.46
N GLY A 87 17.90 -6.89 -0.33
CA GLY A 87 19.23 -6.28 -0.28
C GLY A 87 19.38 -5.01 -1.14
N GLY A 88 18.29 -4.24 -1.33
CA GLY A 88 18.25 -3.05 -2.17
C GLY A 88 17.93 -3.32 -3.65
N ALA A 89 17.80 -4.60 -4.05
CA ALA A 89 17.45 -4.94 -5.42
C ALA A 89 16.04 -4.48 -5.78
N SER A 90 15.10 -4.53 -4.83
CA SER A 90 13.72 -4.07 -5.02
C SER A 90 13.67 -2.60 -5.45
N GLU A 91 14.38 -1.70 -4.76
CA GLU A 91 14.46 -0.28 -5.14
C GLU A 91 15.10 -0.10 -6.53
N THR A 92 16.12 -0.91 -6.86
CA THR A 92 16.76 -0.85 -8.18
C THR A 92 15.78 -1.23 -9.30
N VAL A 93 14.97 -2.27 -9.09
CA VAL A 93 13.95 -2.70 -10.07
C VAL A 93 12.85 -1.65 -10.20
N LEU A 94 12.36 -1.10 -9.08
CA LEU A 94 11.40 0.00 -9.12
C LEU A 94 11.96 1.19 -9.91
N GLY A 95 13.21 1.61 -9.63
CA GLY A 95 13.86 2.71 -10.33
C GLY A 95 14.04 2.46 -11.83
N ASN A 96 14.36 1.23 -12.23
CA ASN A 96 14.44 0.86 -13.65
C ASN A 96 13.08 0.94 -14.34
N ALA A 97 12.07 0.31 -13.73
CA ALA A 97 10.73 0.21 -14.29
C ALA A 97 9.99 1.55 -14.37
N LEU A 98 10.27 2.46 -13.43
CA LEU A 98 9.63 3.77 -13.35
C LEU A 98 10.35 4.85 -14.19
N LYS A 99 11.42 4.50 -14.89
CA LYS A 99 12.12 5.46 -15.78
C LYS A 99 11.17 6.07 -16.80
N GLY A 100 11.05 7.41 -16.79
CA GLY A 100 10.14 8.15 -17.67
C GLY A 100 8.65 8.08 -17.27
N ARG A 101 8.34 7.46 -16.11
CA ARG A 101 6.98 7.32 -15.56
C ARG A 101 6.90 7.69 -14.07
N ARG A 102 7.97 8.29 -13.51
CA ARG A 102 8.08 8.62 -12.08
C ARG A 102 6.96 9.52 -11.59
N ASP A 103 6.53 10.45 -12.40
CA ASP A 103 5.45 11.41 -12.15
C ASP A 103 4.04 10.79 -12.15
N GLN A 104 3.90 9.56 -12.63
CA GLN A 104 2.63 8.85 -12.65
C GLN A 104 2.34 8.10 -11.34
N VAL A 105 3.27 8.11 -10.38
CA VAL A 105 3.18 7.28 -9.18
C VAL A 105 3.53 8.03 -7.91
N TYR A 106 2.99 7.54 -6.80
CA TYR A 106 3.45 7.81 -5.44
C TYR A 106 4.40 6.69 -5.02
N LEU A 107 5.66 7.05 -4.81
CA LEU A 107 6.72 6.12 -4.48
C LEU A 107 7.09 6.22 -3.01
N VAL A 108 7.10 5.08 -2.35
CA VAL A 108 7.44 4.95 -0.93
C VAL A 108 8.77 4.23 -0.79
N SER A 109 9.62 4.71 0.12
CA SER A 109 10.72 3.91 0.65
C SER A 109 10.79 4.03 2.16
N LYS A 110 11.63 3.21 2.78
CA LYS A 110 11.72 3.08 4.23
C LYS A 110 13.14 2.73 4.64
N THR A 111 13.53 3.22 5.83
CA THR A 111 14.75 2.75 6.50
C THR A 111 14.47 2.52 7.99
N LYS A 112 15.26 1.68 8.64
CA LYS A 112 15.16 1.48 10.09
C LYS A 112 15.91 2.62 10.79
N SER A 113 15.20 3.39 11.61
CA SER A 113 15.78 4.30 12.57
C SER A 113 15.63 3.71 13.97
N TRP A 114 16.71 3.61 14.70
CA TRP A 114 16.74 3.20 16.11
C TRP A 114 16.86 4.44 17.00
N ALA A 115 16.66 4.29 18.31
CA ALA A 115 16.76 5.40 19.25
C ALA A 115 18.13 6.15 19.19
N GLY A 116 19.21 5.44 18.86
CA GLY A 116 20.56 6.01 18.72
C GLY A 116 21.03 6.27 17.28
N THR A 117 20.15 6.12 16.27
CA THR A 117 20.53 6.36 14.87
C THR A 117 20.75 7.86 14.64
N ARG A 118 21.91 8.21 14.09
CA ARG A 118 22.27 9.60 13.82
C ARG A 118 21.64 10.09 12.51
N ARG A 119 21.35 11.38 12.44
CA ARG A 119 20.84 12.01 11.22
C ARG A 119 21.71 11.75 10.00
N SER A 120 23.03 11.79 10.13
CA SER A 120 23.96 11.52 9.02
C SER A 120 23.79 10.12 8.42
N GLU A 121 23.43 9.13 9.24
CA GLU A 121 23.15 7.76 8.79
C GLU A 121 21.81 7.70 8.03
N LEU A 122 20.81 8.44 8.50
CA LEU A 122 19.51 8.57 7.83
C LEU A 122 19.65 9.30 6.49
N ASP A 123 20.42 10.39 6.44
CA ASP A 123 20.75 11.11 5.20
C ASP A 123 21.45 10.18 4.20
N ALA A 124 22.41 9.37 4.65
CA ALA A 124 23.12 8.41 3.82
C ALA A 124 22.17 7.32 3.28
N ALA A 125 21.28 6.79 4.13
CA ALA A 125 20.28 5.79 3.76
C ALA A 125 19.32 6.32 2.70
N LEU A 126 18.74 7.51 2.92
CA LEU A 126 17.84 8.15 1.94
C LEU A 126 18.56 8.39 0.60
N ASN A 127 19.76 8.96 0.63
CA ASN A 127 20.51 9.21 -0.60
C ASN A 127 20.87 7.91 -1.33
N ALA A 128 21.13 6.82 -0.60
CA ALA A 128 21.35 5.51 -1.21
C ALA A 128 20.07 4.96 -1.87
N SER A 129 18.92 5.11 -1.21
CA SER A 129 17.61 4.76 -1.77
C SER A 129 17.30 5.55 -3.03
N LEU A 130 17.46 6.88 -3.02
CA LEU A 130 17.23 7.73 -4.18
C LEU A 130 18.10 7.33 -5.38
N ARG A 131 19.39 6.99 -5.14
CA ARG A 131 20.26 6.47 -6.22
C ARG A 131 19.75 5.16 -6.82
N ARG A 132 19.31 4.18 -5.98
CA ARG A 132 18.77 2.92 -6.46
C ARG A 132 17.46 3.11 -7.20
N LEU A 133 16.59 3.98 -6.68
CA LEU A 133 15.30 4.36 -7.28
C LEU A 133 15.43 5.26 -8.51
N ARG A 134 16.63 5.80 -8.78
CA ARG A 134 16.91 6.69 -9.94
C ARG A 134 15.99 7.91 -9.98
N THR A 135 15.77 8.53 -8.84
CA THR A 135 14.90 9.69 -8.67
C THR A 135 15.51 10.63 -7.63
N ASP A 136 15.14 11.91 -7.69
CA ASP A 136 15.60 12.91 -6.74
C ASP A 136 14.71 12.98 -5.48
N TYR A 137 13.55 12.33 -5.50
CA TYR A 137 12.62 12.33 -4.38
C TYR A 137 11.80 11.04 -4.27
N VAL A 138 11.31 10.75 -3.06
CA VAL A 138 10.20 9.83 -2.80
C VAL A 138 9.02 10.60 -2.22
N ASP A 139 7.81 10.11 -2.48
CA ASP A 139 6.60 10.76 -1.99
C ASP A 139 6.41 10.52 -0.49
N VAL A 140 6.73 9.32 -0.02
CA VAL A 140 6.65 8.96 1.40
C VAL A 140 7.94 8.26 1.84
N TYR A 141 8.50 8.68 2.98
CA TYR A 141 9.65 8.01 3.59
C TYR A 141 9.35 7.62 5.02
N LEU A 142 9.34 6.31 5.32
CA LEU A 142 8.87 5.77 6.58
C LEU A 142 10.01 5.26 7.48
N ASN A 143 9.86 5.42 8.81
CA ASN A 143 10.61 4.63 9.77
C ASN A 143 10.09 3.18 9.73
N HIS A 144 10.99 2.25 9.39
CA HIS A 144 10.62 0.89 8.99
C HIS A 144 10.47 -0.07 10.18
N ALA A 145 9.34 -0.78 10.23
CA ALA A 145 9.06 -1.84 11.20
C ALA A 145 9.26 -1.38 12.66
N VAL A 146 8.61 -0.27 13.00
CA VAL A 146 8.64 0.28 14.36
C VAL A 146 7.82 -0.61 15.29
N ASN A 147 8.44 -0.99 16.42
CA ASN A 147 7.80 -1.75 17.49
C ASN A 147 8.21 -1.24 18.89
N ASP A 148 8.76 -0.04 18.93
CA ASP A 148 9.24 0.61 20.14
C ASP A 148 9.04 2.12 20.01
N VAL A 149 8.38 2.72 20.98
CA VAL A 149 8.11 4.15 21.04
C VAL A 149 9.41 4.98 21.10
N GLU A 150 10.46 4.48 21.75
CA GLU A 150 11.76 5.15 21.83
C GLU A 150 12.36 5.43 20.43
N ARG A 151 12.06 4.60 19.44
CA ARG A 151 12.50 4.82 18.06
C ARG A 151 11.80 6.02 17.40
N LEU A 152 10.59 6.34 17.81
CA LEU A 152 9.84 7.50 17.33
C LEU A 152 10.26 8.78 18.07
N ALA A 153 10.72 8.65 19.30
CA ALA A 153 11.21 9.74 20.12
C ALA A 153 12.65 10.18 19.77
N ASN A 154 13.32 9.51 18.82
CA ASN A 154 14.66 9.90 18.37
C ASN A 154 14.64 11.29 17.71
N PRO A 155 15.25 12.34 18.31
CA PRO A 155 15.24 13.69 17.76
C PRO A 155 15.94 13.79 16.41
N GLU A 156 16.95 12.95 16.17
CA GLU A 156 17.68 12.90 14.89
C GLU A 156 16.78 12.51 13.71
N TRP A 157 15.72 11.70 13.96
CA TRP A 157 14.71 11.39 12.95
C TRP A 157 13.89 12.63 12.58
N GLY A 158 13.44 13.41 13.56
CA GLY A 158 12.69 14.65 13.33
C GLY A 158 13.49 15.66 12.51
N GLU A 159 14.73 15.95 12.95
CA GLU A 159 15.64 16.84 12.22
C GLU A 159 15.92 16.38 10.79
N PHE A 160 16.13 15.06 10.61
CA PHE A 160 16.33 14.47 9.29
C PHE A 160 15.10 14.71 8.40
N VAL A 161 13.89 14.45 8.89
CA VAL A 161 12.64 14.62 8.16
C VAL A 161 12.45 16.07 7.71
N GLU A 162 12.63 17.04 8.63
CA GLU A 162 12.50 18.46 8.31
C GLU A 162 13.45 18.87 7.18
N ARG A 163 14.71 18.49 7.29
CA ARG A 163 15.73 18.80 6.28
C ARG A 163 15.46 18.11 4.95
N ALA A 164 15.05 16.86 4.97
CA ALA A 164 14.73 16.11 3.76
C ALA A 164 13.49 16.67 3.04
N LYS A 165 12.46 17.11 3.80
CA LYS A 165 11.30 17.84 3.26
C LYS A 165 11.73 19.20 2.66
N ALA A 166 12.51 19.98 3.40
CA ALA A 166 13.02 21.28 2.92
C ALA A 166 13.88 21.15 1.66
N ALA A 167 14.66 20.07 1.54
CA ALA A 167 15.46 19.76 0.35
C ALA A 167 14.64 19.14 -0.81
N GLY A 168 13.34 18.94 -0.65
CA GLY A 168 12.47 18.34 -1.65
C GLY A 168 12.72 16.83 -1.89
N LYS A 169 13.46 16.15 -1.02
CA LYS A 169 13.79 14.72 -1.17
C LYS A 169 12.68 13.79 -0.70
N ILE A 170 11.83 14.26 0.21
CA ILE A 170 10.61 13.56 0.67
C ILE A 170 9.46 14.56 0.75
N ARG A 171 8.23 14.09 0.53
CA ARG A 171 7.03 14.93 0.60
C ARG A 171 6.24 14.66 1.89
N ALA A 172 6.22 13.41 2.34
CA ALA A 172 5.54 12.95 3.54
C ALA A 172 6.39 11.94 4.30
N THR A 173 6.11 11.78 5.60
CA THR A 173 6.80 10.83 6.48
C THR A 173 5.83 10.05 7.34
N GLY A 174 6.36 9.12 8.13
CA GLY A 174 5.60 8.35 9.10
C GLY A 174 6.29 7.06 9.49
N MET A 175 5.51 6.04 9.80
CA MET A 175 6.04 4.75 10.25
C MET A 175 5.36 3.56 9.60
N SER A 176 6.05 2.42 9.59
CA SER A 176 5.44 1.12 9.35
C SER A 176 5.59 0.21 10.56
N GLY A 177 4.62 -0.67 10.80
CA GLY A 177 4.67 -1.60 11.92
C GLY A 177 3.75 -2.81 11.76
N HIS A 178 4.12 -3.91 12.44
CA HIS A 178 3.35 -5.16 12.41
C HIS A 178 3.54 -6.05 13.64
N ALA A 179 4.26 -5.59 14.66
CA ALA A 179 4.60 -6.37 15.86
C ALA A 179 3.76 -5.95 17.08
N GLY A 180 4.01 -6.55 18.23
CA GLY A 180 3.13 -6.50 19.40
C GLY A 180 2.86 -5.12 20.00
N HIS A 181 3.78 -4.15 19.83
CA HIS A 181 3.62 -2.79 20.35
C HIS A 181 3.11 -1.80 19.30
N LEU A 182 2.57 -2.29 18.18
CA LEU A 182 2.09 -1.46 17.07
C LEU A 182 1.10 -0.38 17.53
N VAL A 183 0.12 -0.73 18.35
CA VAL A 183 -0.91 0.20 18.84
C VAL A 183 -0.28 1.35 19.62
N ALA A 184 0.62 1.05 20.56
CA ALA A 184 1.32 2.08 21.32
C ALA A 184 2.18 3.00 20.44
N CYS A 185 2.86 2.44 19.44
CA CYS A 185 3.66 3.21 18.50
C CYS A 185 2.79 4.13 17.62
N LEU A 186 1.64 3.65 17.18
CA LEU A 186 0.69 4.45 16.39
C LEU A 186 0.07 5.56 17.22
N ASP A 187 -0.38 5.26 18.45
CA ASP A 187 -0.91 6.28 19.36
C ASP A 187 0.12 7.39 19.58
N HIS A 188 1.36 7.01 19.89
CA HIS A 188 2.45 7.98 20.07
C HIS A 188 2.72 8.81 18.81
N ALA A 189 2.80 8.16 17.64
CA ALA A 189 3.06 8.86 16.39
C ALA A 189 1.97 9.89 16.04
N ILE A 190 0.71 9.55 16.30
CA ILE A 190 -0.44 10.45 16.04
C ILE A 190 -0.48 11.58 17.07
N ASP A 191 -0.33 11.27 18.36
CA ASP A 191 -0.41 12.26 19.44
C ASP A 191 0.68 13.33 19.37
N HIS A 192 1.83 12.98 18.80
CA HIS A 192 2.98 13.89 18.66
C HIS A 192 3.19 14.42 17.24
N ASP A 193 2.21 14.21 16.34
CA ASP A 193 2.24 14.65 14.93
C ASP A 193 3.49 14.19 14.16
N LEU A 194 3.95 12.95 14.42
CA LEU A 194 5.16 12.38 13.82
C LEU A 194 4.91 11.65 12.50
N ALA A 195 3.64 11.54 12.07
CA ALA A 195 3.28 10.76 10.90
C ALA A 195 2.21 11.44 10.03
N ASP A 196 2.53 11.62 8.75
CA ASP A 196 1.57 11.94 7.70
C ASP A 196 0.89 10.66 7.19
N VAL A 197 1.63 9.53 7.20
CA VAL A 197 1.19 8.22 6.72
C VAL A 197 1.65 7.11 7.66
N VAL A 198 0.79 6.14 7.89
CA VAL A 198 1.13 4.89 8.61
C VAL A 198 0.85 3.68 7.73
N LEU A 199 1.81 2.74 7.68
CA LEU A 199 1.68 1.46 7.00
C LEU A 199 1.60 0.34 8.04
N VAL A 200 0.42 -0.26 8.18
CA VAL A 200 0.12 -1.16 9.29
C VAL A 200 -0.30 -2.54 8.82
N ALA A 201 0.13 -3.57 9.54
CA ALA A 201 -0.37 -4.91 9.31
C ALA A 201 -1.81 -5.01 9.82
N TYR A 202 -2.74 -5.27 8.91
CA TYR A 202 -4.15 -5.47 9.23
C TYR A 202 -4.78 -6.44 8.24
N ASN A 203 -5.50 -7.43 8.75
CA ASN A 203 -6.26 -8.38 7.94
C ASN A 203 -7.51 -8.83 8.71
N PHE A 204 -8.41 -9.54 8.01
CA PHE A 204 -9.66 -10.03 8.57
C PHE A 204 -9.46 -11.02 9.74
N GLY A 205 -8.31 -11.71 9.81
CA GLY A 205 -7.96 -12.58 10.93
C GLY A 205 -7.69 -11.83 12.25
N GLN A 206 -7.64 -10.50 12.22
CA GLN A 206 -7.55 -9.68 13.43
C GLN A 206 -8.92 -9.30 14.00
N ASP A 207 -10.02 -9.60 13.30
CA ASP A 207 -11.34 -9.58 13.90
C ASP A 207 -11.40 -10.61 15.03
N PRO A 208 -11.70 -10.21 16.28
CA PRO A 208 -11.73 -11.13 17.42
C PRO A 208 -12.65 -12.34 17.18
N ALA A 209 -13.80 -12.14 16.56
CA ALA A 209 -14.76 -13.20 16.27
C ALA A 209 -14.22 -14.21 15.25
N PHE A 210 -13.46 -13.75 14.25
CA PHE A 210 -12.84 -14.61 13.26
C PHE A 210 -11.58 -15.29 13.82
N TYR A 211 -10.77 -14.57 14.57
CA TYR A 211 -9.51 -15.04 15.12
C TYR A 211 -9.70 -16.25 16.05
N GLU A 212 -10.70 -16.25 16.90
CA GLU A 212 -10.97 -17.35 17.82
C GLU A 212 -11.32 -18.67 17.10
N GLN A 213 -11.88 -18.59 15.92
CA GLN A 213 -12.29 -19.76 15.14
C GLN A 213 -11.20 -20.33 14.24
N PHE A 214 -10.34 -19.49 13.63
CA PHE A 214 -9.52 -19.90 12.50
C PHE A 214 -8.00 -19.75 12.67
N THR A 215 -7.50 -18.93 13.60
CA THR A 215 -6.10 -18.49 13.55
C THR A 215 -5.21 -18.98 14.69
N ARG A 216 -5.62 -19.93 15.49
CA ARG A 216 -4.82 -20.45 16.63
C ARG A 216 -3.40 -20.93 16.28
N GLY A 217 -2.99 -20.91 15.03
CA GLY A 217 -1.69 -21.38 14.56
C GLY A 217 -0.97 -20.48 13.55
N PHE A 218 -1.48 -19.27 13.25
CA PHE A 218 -0.90 -18.41 12.19
C PHE A 218 -0.52 -17.02 12.73
N ASP A 219 0.51 -16.94 13.57
CA ASP A 219 0.98 -15.69 14.19
C ASP A 219 2.01 -14.93 13.35
N TYR A 220 1.72 -14.65 12.07
CA TYR A 220 2.54 -13.71 11.28
C TYR A 220 2.29 -12.24 11.64
N VAL A 221 1.22 -11.95 12.37
CA VAL A 221 0.85 -10.61 12.80
C VAL A 221 0.37 -10.70 14.23
N ALA A 222 0.98 -9.95 15.14
CA ALA A 222 0.56 -9.90 16.53
C ALA A 222 -0.90 -9.44 16.64
N LYS A 223 -1.69 -10.08 17.50
CA LYS A 223 -3.06 -9.66 17.83
C LYS A 223 -3.05 -8.22 18.30
N GLN A 224 -3.89 -7.40 17.69
CA GLN A 224 -4.02 -5.98 18.01
C GLN A 224 -5.51 -5.61 18.17
N PRO A 225 -6.17 -6.01 19.28
CA PRO A 225 -7.60 -5.77 19.47
C PRO A 225 -7.96 -4.27 19.45
N ASP A 226 -7.04 -3.41 19.88
CA ASP A 226 -7.23 -1.95 19.89
C ASP A 226 -6.87 -1.27 18.55
N LEU A 227 -6.41 -2.01 17.56
CA LEU A 227 -6.00 -1.42 16.28
C LEU A 227 -7.15 -0.67 15.58
N PRO A 228 -8.41 -1.16 15.56
CA PRO A 228 -9.53 -0.40 14.97
C PRO A 228 -9.71 0.99 15.61
N ARG A 229 -9.55 1.11 16.94
CA ARG A 229 -9.61 2.40 17.66
C ARG A 229 -8.52 3.35 17.17
N VAL A 230 -7.30 2.86 17.02
CA VAL A 230 -6.16 3.69 16.59
C VAL A 230 -6.29 4.06 15.12
N LEU A 231 -6.82 3.19 14.26
CA LEU A 231 -7.11 3.53 12.86
C LEU A 231 -8.18 4.62 12.75
N GLU A 232 -9.20 4.58 13.60
CA GLU A 232 -10.19 5.66 13.68
C GLU A 232 -9.56 6.98 14.17
N LYS A 233 -8.66 6.91 15.17
CA LYS A 233 -7.87 8.07 15.62
C LYS A 233 -7.02 8.65 14.49
N ALA A 234 -6.36 7.81 13.68
CA ALA A 234 -5.61 8.23 12.50
C ALA A 234 -6.51 8.98 11.51
N ARG A 235 -7.71 8.45 11.24
CA ARG A 235 -8.71 9.09 10.37
C ARG A 235 -9.14 10.46 10.90
N GLN A 236 -9.40 10.60 12.21
CA GLN A 236 -9.80 11.86 12.85
C GLN A 236 -8.69 12.91 12.79
N ASN A 237 -7.42 12.50 12.79
CA ASN A 237 -6.26 13.37 12.69
C ASN A 237 -5.75 13.52 11.23
N ASP A 238 -6.52 13.08 10.25
CA ASP A 238 -6.20 13.13 8.81
C ASP A 238 -4.85 12.48 8.47
N VAL A 239 -4.45 11.45 9.22
CA VAL A 239 -3.27 10.63 8.94
C VAL A 239 -3.63 9.55 7.92
N GLY A 240 -2.88 9.45 6.85
CA GLY A 240 -3.09 8.43 5.81
C GLY A 240 -2.80 7.03 6.33
N VAL A 241 -3.70 6.08 6.07
CA VAL A 241 -3.55 4.68 6.48
C VAL A 241 -3.41 3.80 5.24
N VAL A 242 -2.32 3.04 5.19
CA VAL A 242 -2.11 1.96 4.22
C VAL A 242 -2.02 0.64 4.98
N THR A 243 -2.71 -0.38 4.50
CA THR A 243 -2.69 -1.71 5.13
C THR A 243 -1.77 -2.66 4.38
N MET A 244 -1.04 -3.49 5.11
CA MET A 244 -0.24 -4.59 4.56
C MET A 244 -0.67 -5.93 5.18
N LYS A 245 -0.24 -7.04 4.57
CA LYS A 245 -0.57 -8.40 5.03
C LYS A 245 -2.09 -8.67 5.08
N THR A 246 -2.82 -8.04 4.19
CA THR A 246 -4.29 -8.11 4.10
C THR A 246 -4.80 -9.52 3.78
N LEU A 247 -3.96 -10.36 3.18
CA LEU A 247 -4.21 -11.77 2.88
C LEU A 247 -3.51 -12.71 3.88
N MET A 248 -3.40 -12.32 5.16
CA MET A 248 -2.81 -13.11 6.25
C MET A 248 -1.33 -13.49 6.02
N GLY A 249 -0.56 -12.66 5.32
CA GLY A 249 0.89 -12.86 5.16
C GLY A 249 1.31 -13.76 4.01
N ALA A 250 0.41 -13.98 3.05
CA ALA A 250 0.75 -14.66 1.80
C ALA A 250 1.83 -13.91 1.00
#